data_7800fa9ae4240daa6e01691daf1f2acd
#
_entry.id   7800fa9ae4240daa6e01691daf1f2acd
#
_cell.length_a   1.000
_cell.length_b   1.000
_cell.length_c   1.000
_cell.angle_alpha   90.00
_cell.angle_beta   90.00
_cell.angle_gamma   90.00
#
_symmetry.space_group_name_H-M   'P 1'
#
loop_
_entity.id
_entity.type
_entity.pdbx_description
1 polymer ?
#
loop_
_entity_poly.entity_id
_entity_poly.type
_entity_poly.pdbx_seq_one_letter_code
_entity_poly.pdbx_strand_id
1 'polypeptide(L)' 'MKTAEASNAMGISEPTLIRFCKAMGFSGFQEFKINLSQQLAADDYFV' A
#
# COMPACT_ATOMS: atom_id res chain seq x y z
N MET A 1 -6.91 -3.14 -5.31
CA MET A 1 -7.34 -2.03 -4.44
C MET A 1 -6.92 -0.71 -5.04
N LYS A 2 -7.83 0.25 -5.06
CA LYS A 2 -7.54 1.57 -5.61
C LYS A 2 -7.03 2.49 -4.51
N THR A 3 -6.30 3.52 -4.92
CA THR A 3 -5.76 4.50 -3.97
C THR A 3 -6.87 5.12 -3.11
N ALA A 4 -7.99 5.46 -3.74
CA ALA A 4 -9.12 6.05 -3.02
C ALA A 4 -9.67 5.11 -1.95
N GLU A 5 -9.77 3.84 -2.26
CA GLU A 5 -10.25 2.85 -1.30
C GLU A 5 -9.29 2.69 -0.14
N ALA A 6 -7.99 2.64 -0.44
CA ALA A 6 -6.98 2.48 0.59
C ALA A 6 -6.94 3.68 1.52
N SER A 7 -6.96 4.90 0.96
CA SER A 7 -6.93 6.11 1.77
C SER A 7 -8.18 6.21 2.64
N ASN A 8 -9.33 5.84 2.10
CA ASN A 8 -10.57 5.85 2.85
C ASN A 8 -10.54 4.85 4.01
N ALA A 9 -10.03 3.67 3.77
CA ALA A 9 -9.90 2.64 4.79
C ALA A 9 -8.96 3.06 5.92
N MET A 10 -7.93 3.82 5.58
CA MET A 10 -6.96 4.32 6.55
C MET A 10 -7.40 5.62 7.22
N GLY A 11 -8.46 6.26 6.73
CA GLY A 11 -8.93 7.52 7.27
C GLY A 11 -8.05 8.71 6.92
N ILE A 12 -7.35 8.65 5.79
CA ILE A 12 -6.47 9.72 5.34
C ILE A 12 -6.80 10.10 3.90
N SER A 13 -6.28 11.24 3.44
CA SER A 13 -6.49 11.67 2.06
C SER A 13 -5.54 10.93 1.13
N GLU A 14 -5.89 10.90 -0.17
CA GLU A 14 -5.03 10.26 -1.16
C GLU A 14 -3.64 10.88 -1.23
N PRO A 15 -3.49 12.21 -1.26
CA PRO A 15 -2.16 12.82 -1.22
C PRO A 15 -1.34 12.39 -0.02
N THR A 16 -1.97 12.26 1.13
CA THR A 16 -1.29 11.81 2.35
C THR A 16 -0.80 10.37 2.20
N LEU A 17 -1.63 9.52 1.61
CA LEU A 17 -1.25 8.13 1.37
C LEU A 17 -0.06 8.05 0.43
N ILE A 18 -0.07 8.82 -0.65
CA ILE A 18 1.05 8.85 -1.60
C ILE A 18 2.33 9.31 -0.91
N ARG A 19 2.22 10.34 -0.10
CA ARG A 19 3.37 10.83 0.68
C ARG A 19 3.92 9.76 1.59
N PHE A 20 3.05 9.05 2.24
CA PHE A 20 3.43 7.94 3.12
C PHE A 20 4.20 6.88 2.35
N CYS A 21 3.70 6.49 1.19
CA CYS A 21 4.36 5.49 0.37
C CYS A 21 5.76 5.93 -0.05
N LYS A 22 5.91 7.19 -0.44
CA LYS A 22 7.20 7.75 -0.82
C LYS A 22 8.16 7.81 0.36
N ALA A 23 7.64 8.14 1.54
CA ALA A 23 8.46 8.16 2.74
C ALA A 23 9.00 6.77 3.09
N MET A 24 8.26 5.75 2.72
CA MET A 24 8.68 4.36 2.91
C MET A 24 9.67 3.88 1.86
N GLY A 25 9.96 4.70 0.86
CA GLY A 25 10.90 4.36 -0.19
C GLY A 25 10.26 3.84 -1.47
N PHE A 26 8.96 3.94 -1.60
CA PHE A 26 8.25 3.52 -2.82
C PHE A 26 8.05 4.68 -3.76
N SER A 27 7.94 4.39 -5.06
CA SER A 27 7.69 5.44 -6.05
C SER A 27 6.25 5.95 -5.98
N GLY A 28 5.33 5.15 -5.44
CA GLY A 28 3.94 5.52 -5.32
C GLY A 28 3.16 4.39 -4.69
N PHE A 29 1.84 4.53 -4.68
CA PHE A 29 0.97 3.55 -4.07
C PHE A 29 1.00 2.20 -4.77
N GLN A 30 1.12 2.19 -6.09
CA GLN A 30 1.13 0.95 -6.85
C GLN A 30 2.26 0.02 -6.42
N GLU A 31 3.44 0.60 -6.27
CA GLU A 31 4.61 -0.16 -5.83
C GLU A 31 4.42 -0.67 -4.40
N PHE A 32 3.89 0.18 -3.55
CA PHE A 32 3.58 -0.20 -2.18
C PHE A 32 2.59 -1.36 -2.14
N LYS A 33 1.54 -1.29 -2.96
CA LYS A 33 0.51 -2.32 -3.02
C LYS A 33 1.09 -3.66 -3.48
N ILE A 34 1.93 -3.62 -4.49
CA ILE A 34 2.55 -4.84 -5.02
C ILE A 34 3.44 -5.48 -3.95
N ASN A 35 4.23 -4.67 -3.26
CA ASN A 35 5.11 -5.16 -2.21
C ASN A 35 4.31 -5.82 -1.09
N LEU A 36 3.24 -5.15 -0.66
CA LEU A 36 2.37 -5.67 0.38
C LEU A 36 1.72 -6.98 -0.05
N SER A 37 1.27 -7.05 -1.29
CA SER A 37 0.65 -8.25 -1.83
C SER A 37 1.61 -9.43 -1.84
N GLN A 38 2.86 -9.19 -2.18
CA GLN A 38 3.88 -10.22 -2.17
C GLN A 38 4.15 -10.73 -0.76
N GLN A 39 4.18 -9.84 0.21
CA GLN A 39 4.38 -10.25 1.60
C GLN A 39 3.22 -11.08 2.12
N LEU A 40 2.00 -10.70 1.79
CA LEU A 40 0.84 -11.46 2.19
C LEU A 40 0.81 -12.84 1.54
N ALA A 41 1.20 -12.92 0.27
CA ALA A 41 1.26 -14.18 -0.43
C ALA A 41 2.32 -15.11 0.20
N ALA A 42 3.44 -14.55 0.63
CA ALA A 42 4.48 -15.32 1.29
C ALA A 42 3.99 -15.88 2.63
N ASP A 43 3.29 -15.04 3.40
CA ASP A 43 2.70 -15.48 4.66
C ASP A 43 1.70 -16.60 4.46
N ASP A 44 0.85 -16.44 3.48
CA ASP A 44 -0.15 -17.44 3.13
C ASP A 44 0.49 -18.76 2.73
N TYR A 45 1.60 -18.65 2.06
CA TYR A 45 2.32 -19.80 1.57
C TYR A 45 2.88 -20.67 2.70
N PHE A 46 3.25 -20.03 3.79
CA PHE A 46 3.87 -20.74 4.91
C PHE A 46 2.86 -21.29 5.92
N VAL A 47 1.62 -20.91 5.77
CA VAL A 47 0.58 -21.48 6.61
C VAL A 47 0.12 -22.79 6.07
#